data_2bd9874e8793683b7f603ebde8b47fe9
#
_entry.id   2bd9874e8793683b7f603ebde8b47fe9
#
_cell.length_a   1.000
_cell.length_b   1.000
_cell.length_c   1.000
_cell.angle_alpha   90.00
_cell.angle_beta   90.00
_cell.angle_gamma   90.00
#
_symmetry.space_group_name_H-M   'P 1'
#
loop_
_entity.id
_entity.type
_entity.pdbx_description
1 polymer ?
#
loop_
_entity_poly.entity_id
_entity_poly.type
_entity_poly.pdbx_seq_one_letter_code
_entity_poly.pdbx_strand_id
1 'polypeptide(L)'
;HKLTASAGVSCNKLIAKIASDYRKPDGFLLVKPAEVAEFIADIDIKDIQGVGSETARKIENLKLGKTCRDLQRIGLIDMIRLFGSYGEKLYYFVRGVDDRPVEANREIKSLGTEDTFSEDLYTEDEILDELKRQIEEIKPKAQNKKLRWKTVTLKVKYRTFIQVTRSKTYVDFINDFEQTFDDVKELLRSGNIDISSGVRLVGVTISNFEPSEHQLE
;
A
#
# COMPACT_ATOMS: atom_id res chain seq x y z
N HIS A 1 -26.94 7.80 5.14
CA HIS A 1 -26.18 6.56 4.88
C HIS A 1 -26.30 5.65 6.10
N LYS A 2 -26.61 4.36 5.88
CA LYS A 2 -26.67 3.34 6.96
C LYS A 2 -25.29 2.65 7.09
N LEU A 3 -24.22 3.44 7.20
CA LEU A 3 -22.85 2.94 7.36
C LEU A 3 -22.35 3.31 8.75
N THR A 4 -21.65 2.38 9.39
CA THR A 4 -20.95 2.62 10.64
C THR A 4 -19.52 3.13 10.35
N ALA A 5 -18.97 3.93 11.27
CA ALA A 5 -17.61 4.40 11.21
C ALA A 5 -16.95 4.33 12.59
N SER A 6 -15.67 4.03 12.64
CA SER A 6 -14.89 4.08 13.88
C SER A 6 -13.81 5.15 13.77
N ALA A 7 -13.56 5.87 14.87
CA ALA A 7 -12.58 6.94 14.90
C ALA A 7 -11.63 6.81 16.10
N GLY A 8 -10.34 7.09 15.85
CA GLY A 8 -9.30 7.20 16.86
C GLY A 8 -8.68 8.58 16.85
N VAL A 9 -8.50 9.17 18.02
CA VAL A 9 -7.88 10.49 18.19
C VAL A 9 -6.72 10.38 19.16
N SER A 10 -5.56 10.93 18.78
CA SER A 10 -4.38 10.97 19.65
C SER A 10 -3.38 12.03 19.19
N CYS A 11 -2.27 12.15 19.93
CA CYS A 11 -1.20 13.11 19.66
C CYS A 11 -0.34 12.77 18.43
N ASN A 12 -0.39 11.55 17.92
CA ASN A 12 0.35 11.15 16.70
C ASN A 12 -0.45 10.18 15.83
N LYS A 13 0.01 9.99 14.58
CA LYS A 13 -0.67 9.18 13.57
C LYS A 13 -0.76 7.70 13.92
N LEU A 14 0.30 7.16 14.52
CA LEU A 14 0.37 5.75 14.89
C LEU A 14 -0.73 5.41 15.91
N ILE A 15 -0.77 6.15 17.01
CA ILE A 15 -1.72 5.90 18.10
C ILE A 15 -3.15 6.18 17.66
N ALA A 16 -3.39 7.25 16.89
CA ALA A 16 -4.72 7.54 16.34
C ALA A 16 -5.21 6.40 15.43
N LYS A 17 -4.33 5.81 14.60
CA LYS A 17 -4.67 4.67 13.75
C LYS A 17 -5.03 3.42 14.57
N ILE A 18 -4.21 3.06 15.55
CA ILE A 18 -4.46 1.92 16.44
C ILE A 18 -5.77 2.13 17.21
N ALA A 19 -5.97 3.33 17.76
CA ALA A 19 -7.20 3.69 18.48
C ALA A 19 -8.46 3.56 17.61
N SER A 20 -8.37 3.88 16.31
CA SER A 20 -9.50 3.74 15.39
C SER A 20 -9.89 2.27 15.13
N ASP A 21 -8.93 1.34 15.26
CA ASP A 21 -9.18 -0.08 15.08
C ASP A 21 -9.59 -0.79 16.38
N TYR A 22 -9.22 -0.23 17.54
CA TYR A 22 -9.36 -0.84 18.85
C TYR A 22 -10.82 -1.06 19.29
N ARG A 23 -11.74 -0.20 18.85
CA ARG A 23 -13.17 -0.27 19.19
C ARG A 23 -14.05 -0.39 17.96
N LYS A 24 -13.65 -1.17 16.98
CA LYS A 24 -14.51 -1.51 15.84
C LYS A 24 -15.57 -2.55 16.23
N PRO A 25 -16.78 -2.50 15.63
CA PRO A 25 -17.33 -1.46 14.75
C PRO A 25 -17.91 -0.29 15.54
N ASP A 26 -18.13 0.86 14.85
CA ASP A 26 -18.89 2.03 15.33
C ASP A 26 -18.39 2.61 16.66
N GLY A 27 -17.07 2.58 16.86
CA GLY A 27 -16.44 3.01 18.11
C GLY A 27 -15.66 4.31 17.98
N PHE A 28 -15.54 5.00 19.11
CA PHE A 28 -14.66 6.17 19.27
C PHE A 28 -13.69 5.95 20.42
N LEU A 29 -12.40 6.23 20.20
CA LEU A 29 -11.38 6.18 21.24
C LEU A 29 -10.46 7.40 21.15
N LEU A 30 -10.38 8.13 22.27
CA LEU A 30 -9.39 9.18 22.50
C LEU A 30 -8.27 8.62 23.40
N VAL A 31 -7.02 8.69 22.95
CA VAL A 31 -5.83 8.36 23.74
C VAL A 31 -5.04 9.65 23.97
N LYS A 32 -5.01 10.13 25.21
CA LYS A 32 -4.30 11.35 25.58
C LYS A 32 -2.78 11.12 25.61
N PRO A 33 -1.95 12.17 25.47
CA PRO A 33 -0.48 12.02 25.49
C PRO A 33 0.04 11.26 26.72
N ALA A 34 -0.50 11.50 27.89
CA ALA A 34 -0.08 10.83 29.13
C ALA A 34 -0.47 9.33 29.17
N GLU A 35 -1.43 8.91 28.37
CA GLU A 35 -1.93 7.53 28.31
C GLU A 35 -1.21 6.68 27.26
N VAL A 36 -0.45 7.30 26.33
CA VAL A 36 0.14 6.64 25.17
C VAL A 36 1.05 5.48 25.57
N ALA A 37 1.92 5.68 26.57
CA ALA A 37 2.91 4.68 26.98
C ALA A 37 2.24 3.40 27.52
N GLU A 38 1.19 3.55 28.31
CA GLU A 38 0.42 2.43 28.85
C GLU A 38 -0.42 1.77 27.76
N PHE A 39 -1.13 2.57 26.95
CA PHE A 39 -1.96 2.08 25.86
C PHE A 39 -1.19 1.25 24.87
N ILE A 40 -0.03 1.74 24.38
CA ILE A 40 0.76 1.04 23.37
C ILE A 40 1.41 -0.25 23.91
N ALA A 41 1.76 -0.30 25.18
CA ALA A 41 2.45 -1.42 25.76
C ALA A 41 1.68 -2.75 25.59
N ASP A 42 0.37 -2.71 25.69
CA ASP A 42 -0.51 -3.89 25.65
C ASP A 42 -1.05 -4.20 24.25
N ILE A 43 -0.71 -3.37 23.25
CA ILE A 43 -1.10 -3.60 21.85
C ILE A 43 -0.34 -4.80 21.26
N ASP A 44 -1.08 -5.64 20.52
CA ASP A 44 -0.46 -6.74 19.75
C ASP A 44 0.46 -6.13 18.67
N ILE A 45 1.63 -6.73 18.52
CA ILE A 45 2.62 -6.28 17.54
C ILE A 45 2.08 -6.29 16.11
N LYS A 46 1.14 -7.19 15.81
CA LYS A 46 0.49 -7.28 14.49
C LYS A 46 -0.34 -6.05 14.13
N ASP A 47 -0.79 -5.29 15.14
CA ASP A 47 -1.56 -4.07 14.95
C ASP A 47 -0.67 -2.84 14.68
N ILE A 48 0.65 -3.00 14.80
CA ILE A 48 1.61 -1.94 14.51
C ILE A 48 1.77 -1.78 13.00
N GLN A 49 1.59 -0.56 12.53
CA GLN A 49 1.74 -0.22 11.11
C GLN A 49 3.10 -0.64 10.56
N GLY A 50 3.10 -1.50 9.53
CA GLY A 50 4.30 -2.02 8.89
C GLY A 50 4.74 -3.40 9.40
N VAL A 51 4.07 -3.93 10.42
CA VAL A 51 4.22 -5.34 10.81
C VAL A 51 3.25 -6.17 9.98
N GLY A 52 3.71 -6.67 8.85
CA GLY A 52 2.98 -7.63 8.04
C GLY A 52 3.25 -9.08 8.51
N SER A 53 2.67 -10.05 7.81
CA SER A 53 2.78 -11.49 8.11
C SER A 53 4.23 -11.96 8.24
N GLU A 54 5.14 -11.50 7.39
CA GLU A 54 6.56 -11.88 7.42
C GLU A 54 7.26 -11.35 8.68
N THR A 55 7.05 -10.08 9.02
CA THR A 55 7.63 -9.50 10.24
C THR A 55 7.06 -10.16 11.48
N ALA A 56 5.74 -10.39 11.51
CA ALA A 56 5.08 -11.08 12.63
C ALA A 56 5.64 -12.50 12.80
N ARG A 57 5.78 -13.28 11.71
CA ARG A 57 6.38 -14.62 11.73
C ARG A 57 7.82 -14.60 12.22
N LYS A 58 8.61 -13.59 11.82
CA LYS A 58 9.99 -13.43 12.30
C LYS A 58 10.05 -13.18 13.80
N ILE A 59 9.17 -12.32 14.33
CA ILE A 59 9.06 -12.05 15.77
C ILE A 59 8.71 -13.31 16.54
N GLU A 60 7.77 -14.10 16.04
CA GLU A 60 7.33 -15.38 16.63
C GLU A 60 8.46 -16.42 16.63
N ASN A 61 9.14 -16.61 15.50
CA ASN A 61 10.26 -17.56 15.36
C ASN A 61 11.42 -17.20 16.31
N LEU A 62 11.68 -15.91 16.52
CA LEU A 62 12.70 -15.42 17.45
C LEU A 62 12.22 -15.39 18.91
N LYS A 63 10.97 -15.79 19.17
CA LYS A 63 10.35 -15.82 20.52
C LYS A 63 10.45 -14.47 21.25
N LEU A 64 10.29 -13.36 20.53
CA LEU A 64 10.46 -12.02 21.08
C LEU A 64 9.23 -11.50 21.85
N GLY A 65 8.12 -12.27 21.82
CA GLY A 65 6.84 -11.94 22.47
C GLY A 65 5.73 -11.61 21.50
N LYS A 66 4.62 -11.07 21.99
CA LYS A 66 3.40 -10.78 21.22
C LYS A 66 2.94 -9.34 21.33
N THR A 67 3.35 -8.63 22.37
CA THR A 67 2.92 -7.26 22.66
C THR A 67 4.06 -6.27 22.46
N CYS A 68 3.71 -5.00 22.30
CA CYS A 68 4.70 -3.94 22.24
C CYS A 68 5.59 -3.91 23.49
N ARG A 69 5.02 -4.22 24.66
CA ARG A 69 5.77 -4.34 25.94
C ARG A 69 6.92 -5.33 25.84
N ASP A 70 6.71 -6.45 25.15
CA ASP A 70 7.75 -7.46 24.97
C ASP A 70 8.90 -6.91 24.12
N LEU A 71 8.60 -6.22 23.02
CA LEU A 71 9.60 -5.63 22.14
C LEU A 71 10.29 -4.39 22.75
N GLN A 72 9.67 -3.70 23.68
CA GLN A 72 10.27 -2.55 24.38
C GLN A 72 11.52 -2.95 25.18
N ARG A 73 11.67 -4.24 25.51
CA ARG A 73 12.87 -4.77 26.19
C ARG A 73 14.11 -4.80 25.29
N ILE A 74 13.92 -4.72 23.97
CA ILE A 74 14.97 -4.82 22.98
C ILE A 74 15.55 -3.42 22.71
N GLY A 75 16.87 -3.30 22.74
CA GLY A 75 17.57 -2.06 22.44
C GLY A 75 17.50 -1.68 20.95
N LEU A 76 17.74 -0.39 20.66
CA LEU A 76 17.69 0.13 19.28
C LEU A 76 18.62 -0.62 18.32
N ILE A 77 19.86 -0.87 18.74
CA ILE A 77 20.88 -1.55 17.92
C ILE A 77 20.43 -2.96 17.56
N ASP A 78 19.86 -3.68 18.52
CA ASP A 78 19.39 -5.05 18.29
C ASP A 78 18.13 -5.05 17.42
N MET A 79 17.23 -4.08 17.58
CA MET A 79 16.08 -3.93 16.68
C MET A 79 16.52 -3.69 15.23
N ILE A 80 17.55 -2.85 15.02
CA ILE A 80 18.10 -2.62 13.66
C ILE A 80 18.77 -3.90 13.14
N ARG A 81 19.53 -4.63 13.94
CA ARG A 81 20.13 -5.91 13.54
C ARG A 81 19.07 -6.96 13.14
N LEU A 82 17.99 -7.00 13.89
CA LEU A 82 16.91 -7.98 13.67
C LEU A 82 16.04 -7.63 12.47
N PHE A 83 15.68 -6.37 12.29
CA PHE A 83 14.64 -5.95 11.33
C PHE A 83 15.15 -5.01 10.21
N GLY A 84 16.47 -4.81 10.10
CA GLY A 84 17.08 -3.96 9.07
C GLY A 84 16.62 -2.51 9.18
N SER A 85 16.44 -1.85 8.05
CA SER A 85 16.00 -0.45 7.99
C SER A 85 14.64 -0.18 8.66
N TYR A 86 13.81 -1.18 8.80
CA TYR A 86 12.54 -1.05 9.53
C TYR A 86 12.71 -1.12 11.05
N GLY A 87 13.83 -1.67 11.55
CA GLY A 87 14.06 -1.90 12.97
C GLY A 87 14.07 -0.62 13.80
N GLU A 88 14.65 0.45 13.29
CA GLU A 88 14.63 1.76 13.94
C GLU A 88 13.22 2.28 14.11
N LYS A 89 12.45 2.25 13.04
CA LYS A 89 11.04 2.66 13.05
C LYS A 89 10.21 1.83 14.02
N LEU A 90 10.40 0.50 14.02
CA LEU A 90 9.70 -0.41 14.90
C LEU A 90 10.08 -0.14 16.38
N TYR A 91 11.33 0.20 16.66
CA TYR A 91 11.79 0.58 18.00
C TYR A 91 11.01 1.74 18.59
N TYR A 92 10.82 2.82 17.79
CA TYR A 92 10.04 3.98 18.20
C TYR A 92 8.53 3.67 18.25
N PHE A 93 8.02 2.94 17.28
CA PHE A 93 6.60 2.62 17.19
C PHE A 93 6.09 1.79 18.37
N VAL A 94 6.82 0.76 18.80
CA VAL A 94 6.41 -0.03 19.98
C VAL A 94 6.46 0.79 21.28
N ARG A 95 7.07 1.96 21.28
CA ARG A 95 7.10 2.93 22.39
C ARG A 95 6.08 4.05 22.23
N GLY A 96 5.24 3.99 21.20
CA GLY A 96 4.21 4.99 20.94
C GLY A 96 4.72 6.30 20.32
N VAL A 97 5.98 6.31 19.85
CA VAL A 97 6.61 7.49 19.25
C VAL A 97 6.45 7.47 17.74
N ASP A 98 5.84 8.51 17.18
CA ASP A 98 5.70 8.73 15.75
C ASP A 98 5.69 10.22 15.43
N ASP A 99 6.86 10.74 15.08
CA ASP A 99 7.07 12.18 14.84
C ASP A 99 6.70 12.61 13.39
N ARG A 100 6.16 11.69 12.58
CA ARG A 100 5.77 12.02 11.21
C ARG A 100 4.61 13.01 11.20
N PRO A 101 4.74 14.18 10.53
CA PRO A 101 3.66 15.14 10.42
C PRO A 101 2.47 14.59 9.64
N VAL A 102 1.30 15.20 9.81
CA VAL A 102 0.15 14.99 8.93
C VAL A 102 0.36 15.80 7.67
N GLU A 103 0.57 15.13 6.55
CA GLU A 103 0.79 15.75 5.24
C GLU A 103 -0.54 15.80 4.48
N ALA A 104 -1.12 17.01 4.35
CA ALA A 104 -2.35 17.20 3.61
C ALA A 104 -2.15 17.15 2.08
N ASN A 105 -0.99 17.61 1.62
CA ASN A 105 -0.63 17.70 0.19
C ASN A 105 0.51 16.74 -0.13
N ARG A 106 0.17 15.45 -0.21
CA ARG A 106 1.16 14.45 -0.58
C ARG A 106 1.25 14.34 -2.10
N GLU A 107 2.48 14.36 -2.61
CA GLU A 107 2.72 14.09 -4.03
C GLU A 107 2.27 12.67 -4.42
N ILE A 108 1.65 12.59 -5.58
CA ILE A 108 1.23 11.33 -6.16
C ILE A 108 2.47 10.63 -6.72
N LYS A 109 2.78 9.43 -6.24
CA LYS A 109 3.89 8.61 -6.73
C LYS A 109 3.47 7.62 -7.80
N SER A 110 2.19 7.28 -7.83
CA SER A 110 1.57 6.40 -8.82
C SER A 110 0.11 6.77 -9.01
N LEU A 111 -0.42 6.52 -10.19
CA LEU A 111 -1.82 6.67 -10.54
C LEU A 111 -2.26 5.40 -11.24
N GLY A 112 -3.26 4.73 -10.71
CA GLY A 112 -3.78 3.49 -11.29
C GLY A 112 -5.19 3.22 -10.83
N THR A 113 -5.79 2.23 -11.47
CA THR A 113 -7.07 1.65 -11.10
C THR A 113 -7.00 0.14 -11.25
N GLU A 114 -7.83 -0.57 -10.51
CA GLU A 114 -7.98 -2.03 -10.60
C GLU A 114 -9.40 -2.41 -10.26
N ASP A 115 -9.93 -3.42 -10.94
CA ASP A 115 -11.26 -3.96 -10.69
C ASP A 115 -11.24 -5.44 -10.43
N THR A 116 -12.01 -5.85 -9.43
CA THR A 116 -12.30 -7.26 -9.12
C THR A 116 -13.65 -7.63 -9.73
N PHE A 117 -13.66 -8.65 -10.55
CA PHE A 117 -14.86 -9.06 -11.28
C PHE A 117 -15.75 -9.98 -10.44
N SER A 118 -17.07 -9.92 -10.68
CA SER A 118 -18.03 -10.86 -10.10
C SER A 118 -17.88 -12.28 -10.69
N GLU A 119 -17.50 -12.35 -11.97
CA GLU A 119 -17.15 -13.57 -12.68
C GLU A 119 -15.74 -13.45 -13.24
N ASP A 120 -14.96 -14.53 -13.17
CA ASP A 120 -13.58 -14.50 -13.64
C ASP A 120 -13.54 -14.37 -15.18
N LEU A 121 -12.57 -13.63 -15.70
CA LEU A 121 -12.32 -13.49 -17.13
C LEU A 121 -11.41 -14.61 -17.63
N TYR A 122 -11.69 -15.11 -18.84
CA TYR A 122 -10.98 -16.25 -19.44
C TYR A 122 -10.43 -15.96 -20.83
N THR A 123 -10.74 -14.80 -21.41
CA THR A 123 -10.28 -14.43 -22.75
C THR A 123 -9.42 -13.17 -22.70
N GLU A 124 -8.49 -13.08 -23.67
CA GLU A 124 -7.66 -11.89 -23.81
C GLU A 124 -8.49 -10.65 -24.14
N ASP A 125 -9.51 -10.80 -24.98
CA ASP A 125 -10.35 -9.67 -25.40
C ASP A 125 -11.09 -9.06 -24.22
N GLU A 126 -11.71 -9.88 -23.33
CA GLU A 126 -12.37 -9.38 -22.11
C GLU A 126 -11.39 -8.60 -21.23
N ILE A 127 -10.17 -9.10 -21.07
CA ILE A 127 -9.14 -8.44 -20.27
C ILE A 127 -8.70 -7.13 -20.90
N LEU A 128 -8.49 -7.11 -22.22
CA LEU A 128 -8.08 -5.90 -22.95
C LEU A 128 -9.15 -4.82 -22.94
N ASP A 129 -10.41 -5.18 -23.10
CA ASP A 129 -11.53 -4.25 -22.99
C ASP A 129 -11.58 -3.58 -21.61
N GLU A 130 -11.38 -4.36 -20.57
CA GLU A 130 -11.34 -3.85 -19.21
C GLU A 130 -10.12 -2.93 -18.96
N LEU A 131 -8.93 -3.33 -19.41
CA LEU A 131 -7.72 -2.51 -19.29
C LEU A 131 -7.85 -1.19 -20.06
N LYS A 132 -8.48 -1.20 -21.22
CA LYS A 132 -8.78 0.00 -21.99
C LYS A 132 -9.71 0.94 -21.22
N ARG A 133 -10.78 0.41 -20.64
CA ARG A 133 -11.70 1.16 -19.78
C ARG A 133 -10.97 1.81 -18.62
N GLN A 134 -10.10 1.07 -17.96
CA GLN A 134 -9.28 1.54 -16.83
C GLN A 134 -8.31 2.65 -17.23
N ILE A 135 -7.68 2.55 -18.40
CA ILE A 135 -6.81 3.62 -18.93
C ILE A 135 -7.62 4.90 -19.17
N GLU A 136 -8.81 4.80 -19.77
CA GLU A 136 -9.69 5.96 -19.96
C GLU A 136 -10.16 6.56 -18.63
N GLU A 137 -10.26 5.78 -17.55
CA GLU A 137 -10.59 6.28 -16.21
C GLU A 137 -9.45 7.09 -15.57
N ILE A 138 -8.20 6.68 -15.74
CA ILE A 138 -7.04 7.38 -15.17
C ILE A 138 -6.64 8.62 -15.99
N LYS A 139 -6.95 8.64 -17.29
CA LYS A 139 -6.58 9.66 -18.26
C LYS A 139 -6.93 11.09 -17.81
N PRO A 140 -8.18 11.43 -17.42
CA PRO A 140 -8.52 12.78 -17.00
C PRO A 140 -7.75 13.22 -15.74
N LYS A 141 -7.48 12.30 -14.81
CA LYS A 141 -6.72 12.61 -13.60
C LYS A 141 -5.25 12.91 -13.92
N ALA A 142 -4.67 12.13 -14.84
CA ALA A 142 -3.29 12.34 -15.29
C ALA A 142 -3.14 13.64 -16.08
N GLN A 143 -4.07 13.94 -16.99
CA GLN A 143 -4.08 15.17 -17.79
C GLN A 143 -4.26 16.42 -16.93
N ASN A 144 -5.21 16.41 -15.98
CA ASN A 144 -5.44 17.54 -15.07
C ASN A 144 -4.22 17.87 -14.23
N LYS A 145 -3.40 16.89 -13.90
CA LYS A 145 -2.14 17.04 -13.15
C LYS A 145 -0.91 17.17 -14.04
N LYS A 146 -1.10 17.17 -15.37
CA LYS A 146 -0.01 17.23 -16.38
C LYS A 146 1.08 16.18 -16.12
N LEU A 147 0.68 14.97 -15.71
CA LEU A 147 1.62 13.92 -15.37
C LEU A 147 2.31 13.38 -16.63
N ARG A 148 3.61 13.17 -16.51
CA ARG A 148 4.43 12.37 -17.42
C ARG A 148 5.06 11.25 -16.60
N TRP A 149 5.11 10.03 -17.13
CA TRP A 149 5.54 8.84 -16.40
C TRP A 149 6.59 8.06 -17.17
N LYS A 150 7.34 7.24 -16.46
CA LYS A 150 8.30 6.29 -17.06
C LYS A 150 7.85 4.85 -16.97
N THR A 151 6.98 4.50 -16.03
CA THR A 151 6.67 3.10 -15.77
C THR A 151 5.18 2.83 -15.94
N VAL A 152 4.88 1.82 -16.74
CA VAL A 152 3.55 1.21 -16.89
C VAL A 152 3.58 -0.16 -16.22
N THR A 153 2.60 -0.45 -15.37
CA THR A 153 2.49 -1.71 -14.65
C THR A 153 1.13 -2.35 -14.89
N LEU A 154 1.14 -3.59 -15.34
CA LEU A 154 0.00 -4.49 -15.39
C LEU A 154 -0.04 -5.34 -14.12
N LYS A 155 -1.19 -5.38 -13.45
CA LYS A 155 -1.49 -6.28 -12.34
C LYS A 155 -2.55 -7.28 -12.79
N VAL A 156 -2.32 -8.55 -12.52
CA VAL A 156 -3.29 -9.62 -12.72
C VAL A 156 -3.39 -10.45 -11.46
N LYS A 157 -4.61 -10.73 -11.00
CA LYS A 157 -4.88 -11.63 -9.89
C LYS A 157 -5.80 -12.74 -10.36
N TYR A 158 -5.37 -13.96 -10.14
CA TYR A 158 -6.11 -15.15 -10.52
C TYR A 158 -7.22 -15.50 -9.51
N ARG A 159 -8.17 -16.36 -9.91
CA ARG A 159 -9.19 -16.93 -9.02
C ARG A 159 -8.61 -17.61 -7.78
N THR A 160 -7.37 -18.10 -7.86
CA THR A 160 -6.61 -18.68 -6.75
C THR A 160 -6.05 -17.65 -5.78
N PHE A 161 -6.34 -16.36 -5.99
CA PHE A 161 -5.77 -15.21 -5.25
C PHE A 161 -4.27 -14.99 -5.44
N ILE A 162 -3.60 -15.80 -6.26
CA ILE A 162 -2.21 -15.52 -6.65
C ILE A 162 -2.21 -14.27 -7.53
N GLN A 163 -1.34 -13.32 -7.19
CA GLN A 163 -1.19 -12.07 -7.91
C GLN A 163 0.16 -12.02 -8.63
N VAL A 164 0.14 -11.59 -9.86
CA VAL A 164 1.34 -11.29 -10.66
C VAL A 164 1.32 -9.85 -11.12
N THR A 165 2.48 -9.25 -11.23
CA THR A 165 2.68 -7.92 -11.81
C THR A 165 3.75 -7.98 -12.88
N ARG A 166 3.55 -7.17 -13.94
CA ARG A 166 4.53 -6.98 -15.01
C ARG A 166 4.66 -5.50 -15.27
N SER A 167 5.88 -5.02 -15.50
CA SER A 167 6.12 -3.59 -15.69
C SER A 167 7.07 -3.36 -16.85
N LYS A 168 6.84 -2.24 -17.54
CA LYS A 168 7.73 -1.69 -18.57
C LYS A 168 8.14 -0.30 -18.15
N THR A 169 9.44 -0.01 -18.17
CA THR A 169 9.99 1.28 -17.78
C THR A 169 10.75 1.89 -18.94
N TYR A 170 10.44 3.13 -19.26
CA TYR A 170 11.07 3.93 -20.31
C TYR A 170 12.29 4.69 -19.79
N VAL A 171 13.19 5.04 -20.69
CA VAL A 171 14.30 5.96 -20.40
C VAL A 171 13.78 7.37 -20.22
N ASP A 172 12.87 7.80 -21.12
CA ASP A 172 12.26 9.13 -21.12
C ASP A 172 10.86 9.13 -20.55
N PHE A 173 10.39 10.30 -20.12
CA PHE A 173 9.01 10.46 -19.66
C PHE A 173 8.05 10.52 -20.84
N ILE A 174 7.01 9.72 -20.77
CA ILE A 174 5.91 9.70 -21.75
C ILE A 174 4.62 10.27 -21.13
N ASN A 175 3.66 10.64 -21.98
CA ASN A 175 2.29 11.04 -21.61
C ASN A 175 1.27 10.48 -22.60
N ASP A 176 1.62 9.38 -23.27
CA ASP A 176 0.85 8.76 -24.33
C ASP A 176 0.04 7.59 -23.79
N PHE A 177 -1.29 7.69 -23.84
CA PHE A 177 -2.21 6.66 -23.35
C PHE A 177 -2.42 5.53 -24.36
N GLU A 178 -2.26 5.80 -25.67
CA GLU A 178 -2.30 4.74 -26.70
C GLU A 178 -1.09 3.84 -26.54
N GLN A 179 0.10 4.44 -26.37
CA GLN A 179 1.32 3.69 -26.05
C GLN A 179 1.17 2.92 -24.73
N THR A 180 0.54 3.51 -23.71
CA THR A 180 0.28 2.83 -22.43
C THR A 180 -0.61 1.60 -22.63
N PHE A 181 -1.63 1.69 -23.49
CA PHE A 181 -2.48 0.54 -23.81
C PHE A 181 -1.71 -0.54 -24.58
N ASP A 182 -0.88 -0.15 -25.54
CA ASP A 182 -0.03 -1.10 -26.26
C ASP A 182 0.97 -1.80 -25.33
N ASP A 183 1.49 -1.08 -24.34
CA ASP A 183 2.38 -1.67 -23.33
C ASP A 183 1.67 -2.72 -22.49
N VAL A 184 0.45 -2.46 -22.00
CA VAL A 184 -0.27 -3.46 -21.21
C VAL A 184 -0.67 -4.68 -22.03
N LYS A 185 -0.96 -4.52 -23.36
CA LYS A 185 -1.16 -5.64 -24.28
C LYS A 185 0.12 -6.48 -24.39
N GLU A 186 1.26 -5.82 -24.58
CA GLU A 186 2.55 -6.51 -24.65
C GLU A 186 2.85 -7.25 -23.35
N LEU A 187 2.65 -6.60 -22.20
CA LEU A 187 2.89 -7.18 -20.89
C LEU A 187 1.95 -8.37 -20.59
N LEU A 188 0.70 -8.32 -21.06
CA LEU A 188 -0.24 -9.42 -20.93
C LEU A 188 0.22 -10.64 -21.74
N ARG A 189 0.66 -10.43 -23.00
CA ARG A 189 1.06 -11.49 -23.93
C ARG A 189 2.42 -12.09 -23.61
N SER A 190 3.42 -11.23 -23.32
CA SER A 190 4.81 -11.65 -23.10
C SER A 190 5.11 -12.01 -21.64
N GLY A 191 4.23 -11.64 -20.71
CA GLY A 191 4.46 -11.71 -19.26
C GLY A 191 4.31 -13.09 -18.61
N ASN A 192 4.11 -14.17 -19.38
CA ASN A 192 3.78 -15.50 -18.88
C ASN A 192 2.55 -15.48 -17.94
N ILE A 193 1.49 -14.80 -18.39
CA ILE A 193 0.22 -14.71 -17.67
C ILE A 193 -0.71 -15.81 -18.20
N ASP A 194 -1.08 -16.73 -17.34
CA ASP A 194 -1.99 -17.83 -17.69
C ASP A 194 -3.45 -17.40 -17.54
N ILE A 195 -4.02 -16.85 -18.61
CA ILE A 195 -5.42 -16.41 -18.65
C ILE A 195 -6.38 -17.59 -18.42
N SER A 196 -6.00 -18.82 -18.86
CA SER A 196 -6.84 -20.01 -18.72
C SER A 196 -7.14 -20.40 -17.28
N SER A 197 -6.29 -19.96 -16.33
CA SER A 197 -6.50 -20.15 -14.88
C SER A 197 -7.63 -19.30 -14.28
N GLY A 198 -8.27 -18.42 -15.09
CA GLY A 198 -9.31 -17.49 -14.64
C GLY A 198 -8.73 -16.25 -13.95
N VAL A 199 -9.01 -15.10 -14.54
CA VAL A 199 -8.54 -13.79 -14.06
C VAL A 199 -9.64 -13.11 -13.27
N ARG A 200 -9.43 -12.97 -11.96
CA ARG A 200 -10.35 -12.36 -11.00
C ARG A 200 -10.24 -10.83 -10.93
N LEU A 201 -9.05 -10.29 -11.17
CA LEU A 201 -8.77 -8.85 -11.09
C LEU A 201 -7.71 -8.50 -12.11
N VAL A 202 -7.91 -7.37 -12.77
CA VAL A 202 -6.86 -6.69 -13.52
C VAL A 202 -6.73 -5.25 -13.05
N GLY A 203 -5.53 -4.70 -13.21
CA GLY A 203 -5.25 -3.30 -12.90
C GLY A 203 -4.12 -2.75 -13.75
N VAL A 204 -4.23 -1.47 -14.07
CA VAL A 204 -3.18 -0.69 -14.73
C VAL A 204 -2.73 0.45 -13.83
N THR A 205 -1.41 0.65 -13.77
CA THR A 205 -0.80 1.73 -12.97
C THR A 205 0.30 2.40 -13.77
N ILE A 206 0.31 3.73 -13.77
CA ILE A 206 1.43 4.55 -14.24
C ILE A 206 2.17 5.12 -13.03
N SER A 207 3.50 5.16 -13.09
CA SER A 207 4.34 5.61 -11.98
C SER A 207 5.68 6.16 -12.46
N ASN A 208 6.53 6.54 -11.50
CA ASN A 208 7.79 7.21 -11.78
C ASN A 208 7.54 8.50 -12.58
N PHE A 209 6.76 9.40 -11.96
CA PHE A 209 6.40 10.67 -12.57
C PHE A 209 7.60 11.60 -12.68
N GLU A 210 7.55 12.47 -13.71
CA GLU A 210 8.49 13.58 -13.83
C GLU A 210 8.42 14.45 -12.56
N PRO A 211 9.56 14.78 -11.92
CA PRO A 211 9.57 15.66 -10.76
C PRO A 211 8.91 16.99 -11.09
N SER A 212 8.07 17.51 -10.20
CA SER A 212 7.53 18.85 -10.35
C SER A 212 8.64 19.89 -10.22
N GLU A 213 8.51 21.05 -10.89
CA GLU A 213 9.52 22.12 -10.86
C GLU A 213 9.91 22.56 -9.44
N HIS A 214 9.06 22.33 -8.44
CA HIS A 214 9.33 22.58 -7.02
C HIS A 214 10.28 21.58 -6.35
N GLN A 215 10.71 20.53 -7.04
CA GLN A 215 11.67 19.52 -6.52
C GLN A 215 13.10 19.74 -7.03
N LEU A 216 13.31 20.71 -7.90
CA LEU A 216 14.61 20.99 -8.52
C LEU A 216 15.32 22.18 -7.85
N GLU A 217 14.76 22.75 -6.78
CA GLU A 217 15.36 23.71 -5.86
C GLU A 217 15.77 23.04 -4.53
#